data_2f3208c1e86eb0003a694f04df81d508
#
_entry.id   2f3208c1e86eb0003a694f04df81d508
#
_cell.length_a   1.000
_cell.length_b   1.000
_cell.length_c   1.000
_cell.angle_alpha   90.00
_cell.angle_beta   90.00
_cell.angle_gamma   90.00
#
_symmetry.space_group_name_H-M   'P 1'
#
loop_
_entity.id
_entity.type
_entity.pdbx_description
1 polymer ?
#
loop_
_entity_poly.entity_id
_entity_poly.type
_entity_poly.pdbx_seq_one_letter_code
_entity_poly.pdbx_strand_id
1 'polypeptide(L)'
;LGLETCMTLGMLSEQQSEKLASAGLDYYNHNLDTSKEFYGEVITTRTYQDRLTTLANVRNSGMKVCAGGIVGMGEEQQDRAGLLMELANLPVHPESVPINMLVKVAGTPMAEQADLDPFEFIRTIAVARLMMPKSYVRLSAGREDMNEQMQAMAFMAGANSIFYCEKLLTTPNPKANTDMQLFERLGIVPEEYQVDKNGDEQEAELHQTIAEAKTDSMFYRAGSFGQ
;
A
#
# COMPACT_ATOMS: atom_id res chain seq x y z
N LEU A 1 7.24 3.69 -19.87
CA LEU A 1 5.85 3.20 -19.69
C LEU A 1 4.94 4.25 -19.04
N GLY A 2 5.51 5.37 -18.54
CA GLY A 2 4.76 6.44 -17.90
C GLY A 2 3.98 6.00 -16.64
N LEU A 3 4.48 5.00 -15.90
CA LEU A 3 3.87 4.48 -14.69
C LEU A 3 4.71 4.84 -13.48
N GLU A 4 4.06 5.26 -12.40
CA GLU A 4 4.72 5.42 -11.11
C GLU A 4 5.10 4.05 -10.51
N THR A 5 6.27 4.00 -9.91
CA THR A 5 6.82 2.78 -9.30
C THR A 5 6.58 2.76 -7.80
N CYS A 6 6.33 1.58 -7.24
CA CYS A 6 6.17 1.39 -5.79
C CYS A 6 6.89 0.12 -5.33
N MET A 7 7.65 0.21 -4.25
CA MET A 7 8.36 -0.94 -3.69
C MET A 7 8.07 -1.13 -2.20
N THR A 8 8.19 -2.39 -1.75
CA THR A 8 8.11 -2.82 -0.35
C THR A 8 9.34 -3.66 -0.03
N LEU A 9 10.34 -3.09 0.63
CA LEU A 9 11.64 -3.74 0.91
C LEU A 9 11.94 -3.85 2.42
N GLY A 10 10.93 -3.63 3.27
CA GLY A 10 11.06 -3.67 4.72
C GLY A 10 11.49 -2.33 5.32
N MET A 11 12.27 -2.37 6.40
CA MET A 11 12.79 -1.15 7.05
C MET A 11 13.88 -0.51 6.21
N LEU A 12 13.87 0.81 6.11
CA LEU A 12 14.90 1.57 5.40
C LEU A 12 15.65 2.49 6.34
N SER A 13 16.97 2.48 6.24
CA SER A 13 17.81 3.55 6.77
C SER A 13 17.70 4.79 5.86
N GLU A 14 18.14 5.93 6.36
CA GLU A 14 18.23 7.18 5.60
C GLU A 14 18.99 7.00 4.28
N GLN A 15 20.19 6.40 4.34
CA GLN A 15 21.02 6.14 3.15
C GLN A 15 20.35 5.21 2.13
N GLN A 16 19.56 4.22 2.59
CA GLN A 16 18.83 3.33 1.69
C GLN A 16 17.68 4.06 1.01
N SER A 17 16.97 4.93 1.75
CA SER A 17 15.89 5.76 1.21
C SER A 17 16.42 6.72 0.15
N GLU A 18 17.55 7.40 0.41
CA GLU A 18 18.21 8.29 -0.54
C GLU A 18 18.63 7.56 -1.83
N LYS A 19 19.16 6.33 -1.71
CA LYS A 19 19.52 5.52 -2.88
C LYS A 19 18.33 5.17 -3.73
N LEU A 20 17.21 4.79 -3.11
CA LEU A 20 15.98 4.44 -3.84
C LEU A 20 15.39 5.67 -4.53
N ALA A 21 15.33 6.80 -3.85
CA ALA A 21 14.88 8.07 -4.42
C ALA A 21 15.77 8.48 -5.61
N SER A 22 17.11 8.41 -5.45
CA SER A 22 18.07 8.70 -6.52
C SER A 22 17.96 7.76 -7.72
N ALA A 23 17.46 6.54 -7.51
CA ALA A 23 17.18 5.58 -8.56
C ALA A 23 15.83 5.80 -9.27
N GLY A 24 15.07 6.85 -8.89
CA GLY A 24 13.79 7.20 -9.50
C GLY A 24 12.60 6.43 -8.94
N LEU A 25 12.67 5.89 -7.71
CA LEU A 25 11.51 5.27 -7.08
C LEU A 25 10.51 6.34 -6.64
N ASP A 26 9.26 6.23 -7.10
CA ASP A 26 8.20 7.21 -6.82
C ASP A 26 7.57 7.01 -5.44
N TYR A 27 7.19 5.77 -5.12
CA TYR A 27 6.51 5.40 -3.88
C TYR A 27 7.25 4.33 -3.10
N TYR A 28 7.20 4.45 -1.79
CA TYR A 28 7.60 3.36 -0.90
C TYR A 28 6.43 2.92 -0.03
N ASN A 29 6.12 1.63 -0.09
CA ASN A 29 5.07 1.03 0.76
C ASN A 29 5.68 0.55 2.07
N HIS A 30 5.15 1.08 3.18
CA HIS A 30 5.49 0.63 4.53
C HIS A 30 4.32 0.83 5.48
N ASN A 31 3.51 -0.18 5.66
CA ASN A 31 2.31 -0.11 6.50
C ASN A 31 2.67 0.02 7.99
N LEU A 32 1.82 0.69 8.76
CA LEU A 32 1.83 0.64 10.22
C LEU A 32 1.18 -0.64 10.74
N ASP A 33 0.39 -1.30 9.91
CA ASP A 33 -0.38 -2.51 10.11
C ASP A 33 -1.56 -2.33 11.08
N THR A 34 -1.37 -1.77 12.27
CA THR A 34 -2.44 -1.51 13.25
C THR A 34 -2.12 -0.28 14.11
N SER A 35 -2.86 -0.07 15.21
CA SER A 35 -2.54 0.95 16.22
C SER A 35 -1.25 0.64 16.96
N LYS A 36 -0.68 1.67 17.58
CA LYS A 36 0.49 1.52 18.45
C LYS A 36 0.19 0.61 19.65
N GLU A 37 -1.01 0.69 20.19
CA GLU A 37 -1.48 -0.04 21.34
C GLU A 37 -1.61 -1.54 21.06
N PHE A 38 -2.18 -1.90 19.91
CA PHE A 38 -2.39 -3.29 19.51
C PHE A 38 -1.17 -3.90 18.78
N TYR A 39 -0.20 -3.11 18.37
CA TYR A 39 0.93 -3.54 17.54
C TYR A 39 1.71 -4.71 18.18
N GLY A 40 1.95 -4.67 19.48
CA GLY A 40 2.70 -5.69 20.22
C GLY A 40 2.01 -7.06 20.27
N GLU A 41 0.69 -7.11 20.10
CA GLU A 41 -0.08 -8.37 20.08
C GLU A 41 0.11 -9.13 18.76
N VAL A 42 0.43 -8.43 17.67
CA VAL A 42 0.54 -9.03 16.33
C VAL A 42 1.97 -9.07 15.79
N ILE A 43 2.85 -8.17 16.22
CA ILE A 43 4.21 -8.05 15.70
C ILE A 43 5.21 -7.98 16.85
N THR A 44 6.05 -9.01 16.98
CA THR A 44 7.05 -9.15 18.05
C THR A 44 8.48 -8.93 17.58
N THR A 45 8.73 -8.85 16.28
CA THR A 45 10.07 -8.79 15.69
C THR A 45 10.61 -7.38 15.50
N ARG A 46 9.75 -6.37 15.62
CA ARG A 46 10.06 -4.95 15.37
C ARG A 46 9.19 -4.07 16.26
N THR A 47 9.66 -2.85 16.54
CA THR A 47 8.87 -1.87 17.29
C THR A 47 8.00 -1.03 16.34
N TYR A 48 6.94 -0.45 16.87
CA TYR A 48 6.12 0.51 16.15
C TYR A 48 6.93 1.74 15.71
N GLN A 49 7.86 2.17 16.56
CA GLN A 49 8.76 3.29 16.26
C GLN A 49 9.66 3.03 15.06
N ASP A 50 10.12 1.79 14.85
CA ASP A 50 10.91 1.44 13.66
C ASP A 50 10.13 1.70 12.37
N ARG A 51 8.83 1.46 12.38
CA ARG A 51 7.96 1.75 11.24
C ARG A 51 7.83 3.25 10.99
N LEU A 52 7.58 4.03 12.03
CA LEU A 52 7.51 5.49 11.93
C LEU A 52 8.83 6.08 11.45
N THR A 53 9.96 5.57 11.95
CA THR A 53 11.29 5.98 11.50
C THR A 53 11.50 5.71 10.02
N THR A 54 11.07 4.55 9.54
CA THR A 54 11.14 4.21 8.09
C THR A 54 10.29 5.18 7.27
N LEU A 55 9.06 5.48 7.68
CA LEU A 55 8.20 6.45 6.99
C LEU A 55 8.83 7.86 6.94
N ALA A 56 9.46 8.27 8.05
CA ALA A 56 10.19 9.54 8.10
C ALA A 56 11.38 9.57 7.13
N ASN A 57 12.18 8.50 7.07
CA ASN A 57 13.31 8.39 6.14
C ASN A 57 12.84 8.43 4.68
N VAL A 58 11.76 7.72 4.35
CA VAL A 58 11.13 7.75 3.02
C VAL A 58 10.68 9.17 2.66
N ARG A 59 9.98 9.84 3.57
CA ARG A 59 9.49 11.21 3.33
C ARG A 59 10.64 12.19 3.15
N ASN A 60 11.68 12.11 3.97
CA ASN A 60 12.85 12.98 3.92
C ASN A 60 13.65 12.82 2.61
N SER A 61 13.63 11.63 2.00
CA SER A 61 14.27 11.40 0.70
C SER A 61 13.46 11.89 -0.51
N GLY A 62 12.26 12.45 -0.29
CA GLY A 62 11.40 13.00 -1.33
C GLY A 62 10.46 11.99 -1.98
N MET A 63 10.52 10.71 -1.63
CA MET A 63 9.59 9.69 -2.12
C MET A 63 8.18 9.90 -1.54
N LYS A 64 7.18 9.52 -2.31
CA LYS A 64 5.78 9.44 -1.85
C LYS A 64 5.61 8.24 -0.92
N VAL A 65 4.70 8.39 0.05
CA VAL A 65 4.43 7.36 1.06
C VAL A 65 3.15 6.60 0.73
N CYS A 66 3.25 5.28 0.72
CA CYS A 66 2.11 4.38 0.75
C CYS A 66 2.11 3.68 2.12
N ALA A 67 1.21 4.06 3.01
CA ALA A 67 1.14 3.54 4.37
C ALA A 67 -0.30 3.39 4.83
N GLY A 68 -0.63 2.23 5.33
CA GLY A 68 -1.95 1.86 5.81
C GLY A 68 -1.88 0.76 6.85
N GLY A 69 -2.90 -0.09 6.87
CA GLY A 69 -2.96 -1.19 7.85
C GLY A 69 -3.83 -2.35 7.40
N ILE A 70 -3.97 -3.28 8.34
CA ILE A 70 -4.76 -4.50 8.21
C ILE A 70 -5.84 -4.45 9.28
N VAL A 71 -7.08 -4.71 8.91
CA VAL A 71 -8.21 -4.81 9.84
C VAL A 71 -8.76 -6.23 9.86
N GLY A 72 -9.35 -6.62 10.98
CA GLY A 72 -9.84 -7.99 11.21
C GLY A 72 -8.79 -8.92 11.85
N MET A 73 -7.71 -8.38 12.43
CA MET A 73 -6.70 -9.16 13.17
C MET A 73 -7.07 -9.43 14.63
N GLY A 74 -8.26 -9.01 15.07
CA GLY A 74 -8.72 -9.09 16.45
C GLY A 74 -8.63 -7.77 17.20
N GLU A 75 -8.24 -6.71 16.50
CA GLU A 75 -8.21 -5.35 17.01
C GLU A 75 -9.62 -4.81 17.29
N GLU A 76 -9.73 -3.91 18.24
CA GLU A 76 -10.99 -3.22 18.55
C GLU A 76 -11.20 -1.97 17.67
N GLN A 77 -12.39 -1.37 17.77
CA GLN A 77 -12.71 -0.12 17.04
C GLN A 77 -11.73 1.02 17.40
N GLN A 78 -11.28 1.06 18.65
CA GLN A 78 -10.32 2.07 19.12
C GLN A 78 -8.96 1.90 18.45
N ASP A 79 -8.54 0.67 18.16
CA ASP A 79 -7.28 0.40 17.48
C ASP A 79 -7.35 0.84 16.02
N ARG A 80 -8.48 0.57 15.33
CA ARG A 80 -8.69 1.09 13.97
C ARG A 80 -8.66 2.61 13.93
N ALA A 81 -9.28 3.26 14.91
CA ALA A 81 -9.21 4.71 15.05
C ALA A 81 -7.78 5.20 15.33
N GLY A 82 -7.05 4.52 16.23
CA GLY A 82 -5.64 4.81 16.55
C GLY A 82 -4.73 4.74 15.34
N LEU A 83 -4.86 3.71 14.51
CA LEU A 83 -4.14 3.57 13.25
C LEU A 83 -4.39 4.79 12.32
N LEU A 84 -5.66 5.14 12.11
CA LEU A 84 -6.01 6.26 11.23
C LEU A 84 -5.56 7.61 11.79
N MET A 85 -5.64 7.79 13.11
CA MET A 85 -5.12 8.99 13.78
C MET A 85 -3.61 9.13 13.61
N GLU A 86 -2.85 8.04 13.75
CA GLU A 86 -1.40 8.08 13.54
C GLU A 86 -1.04 8.48 12.10
N LEU A 87 -1.69 7.87 11.11
CA LEU A 87 -1.48 8.19 9.70
C LEU A 87 -1.85 9.64 9.37
N ALA A 88 -2.96 10.13 9.91
CA ALA A 88 -3.43 11.50 9.68
C ALA A 88 -2.60 12.56 10.42
N ASN A 89 -1.91 12.17 11.51
CA ASN A 89 -1.03 13.06 12.27
C ASN A 89 0.41 13.06 11.77
N LEU A 90 0.75 12.28 10.74
CA LEU A 90 2.05 12.41 10.09
C LEU A 90 2.22 13.84 9.53
N PRO A 91 3.46 14.39 9.49
CA PRO A 91 3.71 15.77 9.02
C PRO A 91 3.10 16.06 7.64
N VAL A 92 3.03 15.06 6.79
CA VAL A 92 2.30 15.06 5.51
C VAL A 92 1.54 13.75 5.44
N HIS A 93 0.25 13.81 5.11
CA HIS A 93 -0.56 12.60 4.92
C HIS A 93 0.10 11.67 3.89
N PRO A 94 0.01 10.35 4.06
CA PRO A 94 0.42 9.41 3.01
C PRO A 94 -0.36 9.70 1.72
N GLU A 95 0.30 9.66 0.59
CA GLU A 95 -0.37 9.79 -0.71
C GLU A 95 -1.30 8.62 -0.98
N SER A 96 -0.95 7.43 -0.48
CA SER A 96 -1.77 6.22 -0.59
C SER A 96 -1.94 5.55 0.77
N VAL A 97 -3.20 5.22 1.10
CA VAL A 97 -3.59 4.59 2.37
C VAL A 97 -4.31 3.27 2.06
N PRO A 98 -3.57 2.16 1.92
CA PRO A 98 -4.18 0.85 1.73
C PRO A 98 -4.85 0.36 3.02
N ILE A 99 -6.12 0.04 2.93
CA ILE A 99 -6.87 -0.66 3.99
C ILE A 99 -7.03 -2.11 3.54
N ASN A 100 -6.32 -3.01 4.21
CA ASN A 100 -6.36 -4.43 3.95
C ASN A 100 -7.37 -5.09 4.89
N MET A 101 -8.15 -6.02 4.40
CA MET A 101 -8.87 -6.97 5.23
C MET A 101 -7.99 -8.21 5.44
N LEU A 102 -7.95 -8.73 6.66
CA LEU A 102 -7.17 -9.92 6.95
C LEU A 102 -7.57 -11.08 6.04
N VAL A 103 -6.60 -11.63 5.32
CA VAL A 103 -6.74 -12.87 4.57
C VAL A 103 -6.26 -14.01 5.47
N LYS A 104 -7.18 -14.88 5.88
CA LYS A 104 -6.88 -15.99 6.78
C LYS A 104 -6.16 -17.10 6.01
N VAL A 105 -5.00 -17.48 6.49
CA VAL A 105 -4.20 -18.54 5.88
C VAL A 105 -4.07 -19.70 6.86
N ALA A 106 -4.46 -20.90 6.45
CA ALA A 106 -4.38 -22.10 7.27
C ALA A 106 -2.95 -22.33 7.79
N GLY A 107 -2.84 -22.67 9.07
CA GLY A 107 -1.55 -22.90 9.73
C GLY A 107 -0.86 -21.63 10.24
N THR A 108 -1.47 -20.45 10.08
CA THR A 108 -0.96 -19.21 10.70
C THR A 108 -1.69 -18.93 12.03
N PRO A 109 -1.11 -18.12 12.93
CA PRO A 109 -1.75 -17.76 14.20
C PRO A 109 -3.13 -17.10 14.05
N MET A 110 -3.40 -16.46 12.90
CA MET A 110 -4.64 -15.75 12.62
C MET A 110 -5.64 -16.55 11.77
N ALA A 111 -5.37 -17.84 11.53
CA ALA A 111 -6.24 -18.69 10.70
C ALA A 111 -7.68 -18.77 11.22
N GLU A 112 -7.83 -18.80 12.56
CA GLU A 112 -9.12 -18.95 13.24
C GLU A 112 -9.68 -17.61 13.77
N GLN A 113 -9.11 -16.48 13.34
CA GLN A 113 -9.61 -15.17 13.76
C GLN A 113 -11.06 -14.98 13.31
N ALA A 114 -11.89 -14.35 14.13
CA ALA A 114 -13.27 -14.04 13.77
C ALA A 114 -13.32 -13.11 12.53
N ASP A 115 -14.38 -13.24 11.73
CA ASP A 115 -14.58 -12.32 10.61
C ASP A 115 -14.89 -10.92 11.13
N LEU A 116 -14.30 -9.91 10.51
CA LEU A 116 -14.65 -8.52 10.77
C LEU A 116 -16.06 -8.24 10.23
N ASP A 117 -16.88 -7.56 11.03
CA ASP A 117 -18.17 -7.04 10.54
C ASP A 117 -17.93 -6.15 9.30
N PRO A 118 -18.58 -6.44 8.16
CA PRO A 118 -18.45 -5.62 6.95
C PRO A 118 -18.69 -4.12 7.19
N PHE A 119 -19.59 -3.75 8.07
CA PHE A 119 -19.84 -2.34 8.39
C PHE A 119 -18.69 -1.69 9.15
N GLU A 120 -17.93 -2.43 9.93
CA GLU A 120 -16.71 -1.91 10.58
C GLU A 120 -15.63 -1.62 9.54
N PHE A 121 -15.48 -2.45 8.51
CA PHE A 121 -14.60 -2.18 7.38
C PHE A 121 -15.01 -0.89 6.64
N ILE A 122 -16.32 -0.78 6.30
CA ILE A 122 -16.87 0.40 5.61
C ILE A 122 -16.67 1.68 6.44
N ARG A 123 -16.90 1.63 7.76
CA ARG A 123 -16.62 2.76 8.67
C ARG A 123 -15.16 3.16 8.66
N THR A 124 -14.25 2.18 8.67
CA THR A 124 -12.80 2.45 8.60
C THR A 124 -12.45 3.21 7.31
N ILE A 125 -13.00 2.81 6.16
CA ILE A 125 -12.84 3.53 4.89
C ILE A 125 -13.39 4.95 4.98
N ALA A 126 -14.61 5.13 5.50
CA ALA A 126 -15.23 6.44 5.61
C ALA A 126 -14.40 7.39 6.50
N VAL A 127 -13.94 6.91 7.66
CA VAL A 127 -13.11 7.70 8.57
C VAL A 127 -11.76 8.02 7.94
N ALA A 128 -11.12 7.05 7.27
CA ALA A 128 -9.87 7.29 6.54
C ALA A 128 -10.01 8.42 5.50
N ARG A 129 -11.10 8.41 4.72
CA ARG A 129 -11.41 9.46 3.73
C ARG A 129 -11.61 10.83 4.39
N LEU A 130 -12.34 10.90 5.50
CA LEU A 130 -12.59 12.16 6.21
C LEU A 130 -11.32 12.74 6.82
N MET A 131 -10.48 11.89 7.41
CA MET A 131 -9.24 12.33 8.06
C MET A 131 -8.12 12.66 7.05
N MET A 132 -8.07 11.97 5.91
CA MET A 132 -7.05 12.14 4.88
C MET A 132 -7.70 12.38 3.50
N PRO A 133 -8.33 13.57 3.30
CA PRO A 133 -9.20 13.81 2.14
C PRO A 133 -8.48 13.82 0.79
N LYS A 134 -7.17 14.04 0.78
CA LYS A 134 -6.35 14.06 -0.46
C LYS A 134 -5.67 12.74 -0.76
N SER A 135 -5.65 11.79 0.19
CA SER A 135 -5.00 10.49 0.01
C SER A 135 -5.81 9.58 -0.91
N TYR A 136 -5.13 8.69 -1.62
CA TYR A 136 -5.78 7.55 -2.26
C TYR A 136 -6.11 6.50 -1.19
N VAL A 137 -7.35 6.47 -0.73
CA VAL A 137 -7.85 5.42 0.17
C VAL A 137 -8.08 4.17 -0.66
N ARG A 138 -7.25 3.16 -0.46
CA ARG A 138 -7.16 2.01 -1.35
C ARG A 138 -7.78 0.77 -0.74
N LEU A 139 -8.71 0.14 -1.49
CA LEU A 139 -9.10 -1.23 -1.22
C LEU A 139 -7.97 -2.16 -1.67
N SER A 140 -7.42 -2.91 -0.73
CA SER A 140 -6.22 -3.70 -0.91
C SER A 140 -6.50 -5.20 -0.72
N ALA A 141 -5.68 -5.93 0.04
CA ALA A 141 -5.89 -7.37 0.25
C ALA A 141 -7.27 -7.68 0.88
N GLY A 142 -7.77 -8.88 0.61
CA GLY A 142 -9.07 -9.36 1.09
C GLY A 142 -10.26 -9.00 0.19
N ARG A 143 -10.04 -8.34 -0.97
CA ARG A 143 -11.13 -7.97 -1.89
C ARG A 143 -11.87 -9.16 -2.50
N GLU A 144 -11.21 -10.30 -2.70
CA GLU A 144 -11.87 -11.50 -3.23
C GLU A 144 -12.96 -12.03 -2.30
N ASP A 145 -12.80 -11.85 -0.98
CA ASP A 145 -13.78 -12.27 0.02
C ASP A 145 -14.91 -11.24 0.19
N MET A 146 -14.80 -10.05 -0.43
CA MET A 146 -15.84 -9.03 -0.42
C MET A 146 -16.82 -9.26 -1.57
N ASN A 147 -18.12 -9.34 -1.26
CA ASN A 147 -19.13 -9.29 -2.30
C ASN A 147 -19.18 -7.91 -2.99
N GLU A 148 -19.82 -7.86 -4.17
CA GLU A 148 -19.92 -6.61 -4.95
C GLU A 148 -20.57 -5.46 -4.16
N GLN A 149 -21.57 -5.78 -3.33
CA GLN A 149 -22.28 -4.76 -2.53
C GLN A 149 -21.36 -4.13 -1.49
N MET A 150 -20.52 -4.92 -0.83
CA MET A 150 -19.51 -4.42 0.13
C MET A 150 -18.49 -3.54 -0.58
N GLN A 151 -17.99 -3.95 -1.75
CA GLN A 151 -17.05 -3.15 -2.54
C GLN A 151 -17.71 -1.84 -3.01
N ALA A 152 -18.95 -1.90 -3.50
CA ALA A 152 -19.70 -0.71 -3.89
C ALA A 152 -19.90 0.26 -2.72
N MET A 153 -20.27 -0.24 -1.54
CA MET A 153 -20.37 0.58 -0.33
C MET A 153 -19.03 1.20 0.07
N ALA A 154 -17.93 0.47 -0.07
CA ALA A 154 -16.61 1.00 0.23
C ALA A 154 -16.23 2.17 -0.71
N PHE A 155 -16.54 2.10 -2.01
CA PHE A 155 -16.37 3.22 -2.94
C PHE A 155 -17.26 4.41 -2.56
N MET A 156 -18.52 4.17 -2.23
CA MET A 156 -19.44 5.23 -1.78
C MET A 156 -19.01 5.86 -0.43
N ALA A 157 -18.38 5.08 0.43
CA ALA A 157 -17.81 5.56 1.69
C ALA A 157 -16.51 6.36 1.52
N GLY A 158 -15.88 6.31 0.32
CA GLY A 158 -14.72 7.14 0.02
C GLY A 158 -13.46 6.43 -0.41
N ALA A 159 -13.48 5.09 -0.59
CA ALA A 159 -12.40 4.43 -1.30
C ALA A 159 -12.34 4.94 -2.75
N ASN A 160 -11.15 5.25 -3.25
CA ASN A 160 -10.97 5.78 -4.59
C ASN A 160 -9.75 5.17 -5.31
N SER A 161 -9.25 4.05 -4.81
CA SER A 161 -8.13 3.33 -5.42
C SER A 161 -8.25 1.84 -5.14
N ILE A 162 -7.77 1.03 -6.08
CA ILE A 162 -7.66 -0.43 -5.94
C ILE A 162 -6.30 -0.91 -6.45
N PHE A 163 -5.93 -2.12 -6.09
CA PHE A 163 -4.93 -2.86 -6.87
C PHE A 163 -5.60 -3.53 -8.05
N TYR A 164 -5.13 -3.24 -9.24
CA TYR A 164 -5.66 -3.72 -10.50
C TYR A 164 -4.73 -4.77 -11.11
N CYS A 165 -4.89 -6.03 -10.70
CA CYS A 165 -4.12 -7.18 -11.22
C CYS A 165 -4.75 -8.48 -10.72
N GLU A 166 -4.34 -9.64 -11.27
CA GLU A 166 -4.85 -10.95 -10.85
C GLU A 166 -4.34 -11.41 -9.49
N LYS A 167 -3.19 -10.89 -9.04
CA LYS A 167 -2.59 -11.22 -7.74
C LYS A 167 -2.04 -9.98 -7.07
N LEU A 168 -2.25 -9.90 -5.76
CA LEU A 168 -1.60 -8.94 -4.89
C LEU A 168 -0.60 -9.68 -3.99
N LEU A 169 0.70 -9.58 -4.32
CA LEU A 169 1.76 -10.36 -3.69
C LEU A 169 1.49 -11.87 -3.78
N THR A 170 1.09 -12.49 -2.67
CA THR A 170 0.81 -13.93 -2.55
C THR A 170 -0.67 -14.26 -2.54
N THR A 171 -1.56 -13.27 -2.43
CA THR A 171 -3.02 -13.47 -2.36
C THR A 171 -3.68 -13.22 -3.70
N PRO A 172 -4.74 -13.97 -4.05
CA PRO A 172 -5.58 -13.65 -5.19
C PRO A 172 -6.18 -12.26 -5.08
N ASN A 173 -6.51 -11.67 -6.22
CA ASN A 173 -7.23 -10.41 -6.33
C ASN A 173 -8.31 -10.56 -7.41
N PRO A 174 -9.44 -9.84 -7.33
CA PRO A 174 -10.46 -9.89 -8.36
C PRO A 174 -9.88 -9.66 -9.74
N LYS A 175 -10.38 -10.45 -10.72
CA LYS A 175 -9.91 -10.31 -12.11
C LYS A 175 -10.20 -8.90 -12.63
N ALA A 176 -9.29 -8.35 -13.41
CA ALA A 176 -9.39 -7.02 -13.99
C ALA A 176 -10.74 -6.76 -14.68
N ASN A 177 -11.27 -7.73 -15.43
CA ASN A 177 -12.58 -7.61 -16.09
C ASN A 177 -13.74 -7.48 -15.08
N THR A 178 -13.67 -8.13 -13.92
CA THR A 178 -14.68 -8.03 -12.87
C THR A 178 -14.70 -6.62 -12.27
N ASP A 179 -13.55 -6.02 -12.05
CA ASP A 179 -13.43 -4.64 -11.56
C ASP A 179 -14.05 -3.65 -12.56
N MET A 180 -13.72 -3.78 -13.85
CA MET A 180 -14.27 -2.89 -14.88
C MET A 180 -15.79 -3.02 -15.02
N GLN A 181 -16.33 -4.24 -14.94
CA GLN A 181 -17.78 -4.46 -14.94
C GLN A 181 -18.47 -3.85 -13.72
N LEU A 182 -17.83 -3.93 -12.53
CA LEU A 182 -18.36 -3.30 -11.34
C LEU A 182 -18.35 -1.78 -11.48
N PHE A 183 -17.27 -1.19 -11.98
CA PHE A 183 -17.16 0.25 -12.19
C PHE A 183 -18.20 0.77 -13.18
N GLU A 184 -18.39 0.10 -14.30
CA GLU A 184 -19.43 0.46 -15.27
C GLU A 184 -20.83 0.48 -14.62
N ARG A 185 -21.18 -0.56 -13.85
CA ARG A 185 -22.47 -0.65 -13.14
C ARG A 185 -22.65 0.42 -12.07
N LEU A 186 -21.55 0.90 -11.45
CA LEU A 186 -21.55 1.96 -10.44
C LEU A 186 -21.42 3.37 -11.05
N GLY A 187 -21.17 3.48 -12.36
CA GLY A 187 -20.88 4.76 -13.01
C GLY A 187 -19.56 5.37 -12.56
N ILE A 188 -18.60 4.55 -12.12
CA ILE A 188 -17.26 4.97 -11.73
C ILE A 188 -16.37 4.92 -12.97
N VAL A 189 -15.68 6.03 -13.24
CA VAL A 189 -14.70 6.13 -14.32
C VAL A 189 -13.31 6.13 -13.69
N PRO A 190 -12.42 5.20 -14.09
CA PRO A 190 -11.02 5.25 -13.66
C PRO A 190 -10.36 6.56 -14.06
N GLU A 191 -9.51 7.09 -13.19
CA GLU A 191 -8.68 8.25 -13.50
C GLU A 191 -7.72 7.92 -14.64
N GLU A 192 -7.69 8.76 -15.67
CA GLU A 192 -6.70 8.65 -16.75
C GLU A 192 -5.37 9.23 -16.25
N TYR A 193 -4.31 8.42 -16.33
CA TYR A 193 -2.97 8.91 -16.02
C TYR A 193 -2.56 9.95 -17.07
N GLN A 194 -2.43 11.20 -16.65
CA GLN A 194 -1.85 12.25 -17.47
C GLN A 194 -0.33 12.18 -17.34
N VAL A 195 0.34 11.70 -18.38
CA VAL A 195 1.81 11.79 -18.46
C VAL A 195 2.17 13.27 -18.47
N ASP A 196 2.85 13.72 -17.43
CA ASP A 196 3.41 15.07 -17.42
C ASP A 196 4.44 15.14 -18.55
N LYS A 197 4.31 16.11 -19.46
CA LYS A 197 5.18 16.22 -20.65
C LYS A 197 6.66 16.40 -20.32
N ASN A 198 6.99 16.64 -19.07
CA ASN A 198 8.36 16.64 -18.55
C ASN A 198 8.87 15.21 -18.23
N GLY A 199 8.02 14.19 -18.29
CA GLY A 199 8.40 12.80 -18.05
C GLY A 199 9.31 12.21 -19.12
N ASP A 200 9.18 12.65 -20.37
CA ASP A 200 9.95 12.10 -21.49
C ASP A 200 11.48 12.39 -21.35
N GLU A 201 11.85 13.55 -20.80
CA GLU A 201 13.26 13.87 -20.54
C GLU A 201 13.82 13.07 -19.35
N GLN A 202 13.03 12.91 -18.28
CA GLN A 202 13.43 12.10 -17.12
C GLN A 202 13.46 10.60 -17.46
N GLU A 203 12.57 10.13 -18.31
CA GLU A 203 12.55 8.74 -18.77
C GLU A 203 13.77 8.42 -19.64
N ALA A 204 14.19 9.33 -20.52
CA ALA A 204 15.40 9.20 -21.30
C ALA A 204 16.66 9.15 -20.43
N GLU A 205 16.73 10.00 -19.40
CA GLU A 205 17.83 10.04 -18.45
C GLU A 205 17.87 8.77 -17.57
N LEU A 206 16.70 8.26 -17.13
CA LEU A 206 16.57 7.01 -16.41
C LEU A 206 16.99 5.80 -17.25
N HIS A 207 16.57 5.74 -18.53
CA HIS A 207 16.98 4.68 -19.44
C HIS A 207 18.49 4.68 -19.69
N GLN A 208 19.10 5.85 -19.78
CA GLN A 208 20.54 6.00 -19.91
C GLN A 208 21.26 5.51 -18.64
N THR A 209 20.78 5.92 -17.46
CA THR A 209 21.32 5.50 -16.15
C THR A 209 21.21 3.98 -15.94
N ILE A 210 20.07 3.37 -16.34
CA ILE A 210 19.89 1.90 -16.29
C ILE A 210 20.82 1.19 -17.28
N ALA A 211 21.02 1.74 -18.46
CA ALA A 211 21.94 1.18 -19.46
C ALA A 211 23.40 1.25 -18.99
N GLU A 212 23.80 2.34 -18.37
CA GLU A 212 25.13 2.52 -17.78
C GLU A 212 25.33 1.60 -16.56
N ALA A 213 24.33 1.45 -15.69
CA ALA A 213 24.37 0.52 -14.55
C ALA A 213 24.41 -0.96 -14.96
N LYS A 214 23.85 -1.33 -16.12
CA LYS A 214 23.95 -2.69 -16.67
C LYS A 214 25.35 -3.05 -17.19
N THR A 215 26.17 -2.06 -17.51
CA THR A 215 27.56 -2.24 -17.93
C THR A 215 28.51 -2.29 -16.73
N ASP A 216 28.11 -1.75 -15.58
CA ASP A 216 28.88 -1.83 -14.35
C ASP A 216 28.38 -3.02 -13.52
N SER A 217 29.29 -3.87 -13.02
CA SER A 217 29.05 -5.20 -12.40
C SER A 217 28.23 -5.20 -11.09
N MET A 218 27.35 -4.20 -10.87
CA MET A 218 26.52 -4.06 -9.67
C MET A 218 25.19 -4.82 -9.70
N PHE A 219 24.84 -5.47 -10.81
CA PHE A 219 23.64 -6.33 -10.85
C PHE A 219 24.01 -7.79 -10.59
N TYR A 220 23.49 -8.31 -9.50
CA TYR A 220 23.58 -9.71 -9.09
C TYR A 220 22.99 -10.62 -10.18
N ARG A 221 23.80 -11.43 -10.84
CA ARG A 221 23.31 -12.48 -11.74
C ARG A 221 22.74 -13.61 -10.89
N ALA A 222 21.43 -13.80 -10.95
CA ALA A 222 20.77 -14.99 -10.43
C ALA A 222 21.38 -16.21 -11.17
N GLY A 223 22.24 -16.95 -10.50
CA GLY A 223 22.92 -18.12 -11.09
C GLY A 223 24.28 -18.48 -10.48
N SER A 224 24.84 -17.66 -9.60
CA SER A 224 26.15 -17.90 -8.99
C SER A 224 26.12 -18.54 -7.59
N PHE A 225 25.03 -19.17 -7.18
CA PHE A 225 24.96 -20.07 -6.02
C PHE A 225 24.79 -21.51 -6.53
N GLY A 226 25.88 -22.19 -6.77
CA GLY A 226 25.88 -23.61 -7.15
C GLY A 226 27.24 -24.05 -7.62
N GLN A 227 28.21 -24.16 -6.75
CA GLN A 227 29.24 -25.17 -6.68
C GLN A 227 29.77 -25.23 -5.25
#